data_ac2b252af5fb68540a65cfbb895b0117
#
_entry.id   ac2b252af5fb68540a65cfbb895b0117
#
_cell.length_a   1.000
_cell.length_b   1.000
_cell.length_c   1.000
_cell.angle_alpha   90.00
_cell.angle_beta   90.00
_cell.angle_gamma   90.00
#
_symmetry.space_group_name_H-M   'P 1'
#
loop_
_entity.id
_entity.type
_entity.pdbx_description
1 polymer ?
#
loop_
_entity_poly.entity_id
_entity_poly.type
_entity_poly.pdbx_seq_one_letter_code
_entity_poly.pdbx_strand_id
1 'polypeptide(L)'
;MKGKLKREINLFGALATVMGTVIGAGVFFKTAAVTASTQSTSLTLLAWLLGGFLTICAGLTVAELATAIPETGGAVKYIEAAYGKLPSFLLGWSQSLIYFPANIAALSIIFATQMTNLLQISTDYLLLIAIITAISVTGLNLLGTKVGTTVQSATLIIKLIPLAVIVIWGLLTPGSGTIQLFPFEAGKDVSFAEGLSSALLATLFAYDGWLGVGAMAGEMKRPEKDLPKAIILGLSFVTVVYLLINFVFLKTLPIDHIAGNLNAASDASAVIFGNIGGKIVTIGIFISVYGALNEYTLT
;
A
#
# COMPACT_ATOMS: atom_id res chain seq x y z
N MET A 1 28.25 10.77 22.59
CA MET A 1 27.10 11.69 22.82
C MET A 1 25.90 11.12 22.07
N LYS A 2 24.92 10.55 22.76
CA LYS A 2 23.64 10.17 22.14
C LYS A 2 22.89 11.49 21.83
N GLY A 3 22.87 11.91 20.58
CA GLY A 3 22.09 13.09 20.18
C GLY A 3 20.63 12.82 20.51
N LYS A 4 20.03 13.60 21.40
CA LYS A 4 18.58 13.54 21.64
C LYS A 4 17.88 13.93 20.34
N LEU A 5 17.06 13.06 19.78
CA LEU A 5 16.19 13.36 18.64
C LEU A 5 15.34 14.59 19.00
N LYS A 6 15.24 15.55 18.10
CA LYS A 6 14.37 16.71 18.28
C LYS A 6 12.91 16.27 18.15
N ARG A 7 12.10 16.53 19.17
CA ARG A 7 10.67 16.23 19.16
C ARG A 7 9.89 17.33 18.44
N GLU A 8 9.73 17.19 17.14
CA GLU A 8 9.09 18.20 16.29
C GLU A 8 7.74 17.73 15.69
N ILE A 9 7.52 16.41 15.59
CA ILE A 9 6.34 15.83 14.94
C ILE A 9 5.11 15.98 15.84
N ASN A 10 4.04 16.59 15.28
CA ASN A 10 2.73 16.71 15.91
C ASN A 10 1.78 15.64 15.34
N LEU A 11 0.53 15.60 15.85
CA LEU A 11 -0.51 14.67 15.38
C LEU A 11 -0.72 14.73 13.85
N PHE A 12 -0.74 15.93 13.26
CA PHE A 12 -0.95 16.07 11.82
C PHE A 12 0.21 15.49 11.00
N GLY A 13 1.45 15.72 11.43
CA GLY A 13 2.62 15.10 10.82
C GLY A 13 2.60 13.58 10.91
N ALA A 14 2.22 13.04 12.07
CA ALA A 14 2.06 11.60 12.26
C ALA A 14 0.94 11.01 11.39
N LEU A 15 -0.23 11.68 11.28
CA LEU A 15 -1.31 11.30 10.37
C LEU A 15 -0.85 11.26 8.92
N ALA A 16 -0.17 12.32 8.47
CA ALA A 16 0.33 12.39 7.10
C ALA A 16 1.32 11.27 6.80
N THR A 17 2.16 10.90 7.75
CA THR A 17 3.08 9.77 7.60
C THR A 17 2.35 8.44 7.55
N VAL A 18 1.43 8.14 8.49
CA VAL A 18 0.62 6.91 8.47
C VAL A 18 -0.08 6.75 7.13
N MET A 19 -0.80 7.78 6.69
CA MET A 19 -1.50 7.73 5.41
C MET A 19 -0.52 7.61 4.23
N GLY A 20 0.60 8.31 4.31
CA GLY A 20 1.60 8.36 3.25
C GLY A 20 2.34 7.06 3.04
N THR A 21 2.68 6.35 4.11
CA THR A 21 3.38 5.07 4.04
C THR A 21 2.45 3.93 3.61
N VAL A 22 1.20 3.94 4.06
CA VAL A 22 0.24 2.88 3.72
C VAL A 22 -0.38 3.06 2.34
N ILE A 23 -0.75 4.30 1.95
CA ILE A 23 -1.28 4.55 0.61
C ILE A 23 -0.15 4.42 -0.42
N GLY A 24 0.04 3.22 -0.90
CA GLY A 24 1.03 2.87 -1.91
C GLY A 24 0.40 2.34 -3.21
N ALA A 25 1.18 1.55 -3.93
CA ALA A 25 0.74 0.85 -5.14
C ALA A 25 -0.29 -0.26 -4.85
N GLY A 26 -0.32 -0.77 -3.60
CA GLY A 26 -1.10 -1.94 -3.21
C GLY A 26 -2.58 -1.88 -3.59
N VAL A 27 -3.24 -0.74 -3.36
CA VAL A 27 -4.66 -0.57 -3.67
C VAL A 27 -5.01 -0.74 -5.15
N PHE A 28 -4.08 -0.43 -6.06
CA PHE A 28 -4.31 -0.55 -7.49
C PHE A 28 -4.14 -1.97 -8.01
N PHE A 29 -3.24 -2.76 -7.41
CA PHE A 29 -2.83 -4.07 -7.95
C PHE A 29 -3.33 -5.24 -7.13
N LYS A 30 -3.49 -5.08 -5.81
CA LYS A 30 -3.99 -6.16 -4.95
C LYS A 30 -5.47 -6.44 -5.13
N THR A 31 -6.23 -5.49 -5.66
CA THR A 31 -7.62 -5.73 -6.10
C THR A 31 -7.71 -6.95 -7.00
N ALA A 32 -6.81 -7.09 -7.97
CA ALA A 32 -6.76 -8.26 -8.87
C ALA A 32 -6.60 -9.59 -8.11
N ALA A 33 -5.67 -9.65 -7.15
CA ALA A 33 -5.42 -10.84 -6.36
C ALA A 33 -6.58 -11.14 -5.38
N VAL A 34 -7.11 -10.11 -4.70
CA VAL A 34 -8.24 -10.23 -3.78
C VAL A 34 -9.47 -10.75 -4.52
N THR A 35 -9.77 -10.18 -5.69
CA THR A 35 -10.92 -10.57 -6.52
C THR A 35 -10.75 -11.98 -7.09
N ALA A 36 -9.53 -12.35 -7.50
CA ALA A 36 -9.25 -13.71 -7.98
C ALA A 36 -9.44 -14.76 -6.86
N SER A 37 -9.07 -14.41 -5.63
CA SER A 37 -9.23 -15.32 -4.48
C SER A 37 -10.68 -15.47 -4.02
N THR A 38 -11.48 -14.42 -4.12
CA THR A 38 -12.86 -14.42 -3.60
C THR A 38 -13.90 -14.77 -4.65
N GLN A 39 -13.65 -14.39 -5.91
CA GLN A 39 -14.58 -14.48 -7.05
C GLN A 39 -15.98 -13.92 -6.71
N SER A 40 -16.06 -12.98 -5.79
CA SER A 40 -17.29 -12.39 -5.26
C SER A 40 -17.07 -10.94 -4.87
N THR A 41 -18.02 -10.06 -5.20
CA THR A 41 -17.96 -8.64 -4.85
C THR A 41 -18.12 -8.41 -3.34
N SER A 42 -19.05 -9.15 -2.71
CA SER A 42 -19.31 -9.04 -1.27
C SER A 42 -18.10 -9.48 -0.44
N LEU A 43 -17.50 -10.63 -0.78
CA LEU A 43 -16.36 -11.17 -0.06
C LEU A 43 -15.08 -10.35 -0.33
N THR A 44 -14.91 -9.80 -1.54
CA THR A 44 -13.84 -8.85 -1.86
C THR A 44 -13.90 -7.61 -0.95
N LEU A 45 -15.06 -6.96 -0.86
CA LEU A 45 -15.22 -5.77 -0.01
C LEU A 45 -15.08 -6.09 1.48
N LEU A 46 -15.60 -7.25 1.92
CA LEU A 46 -15.42 -7.74 3.29
C LEU A 46 -13.92 -7.94 3.61
N ALA A 47 -13.15 -8.53 2.70
CA ALA A 47 -11.70 -8.73 2.89
C ALA A 47 -10.95 -7.40 3.05
N TRP A 48 -11.29 -6.39 2.26
CA TRP A 48 -10.71 -5.05 2.41
C TRP A 48 -11.09 -4.39 3.73
N LEU A 49 -12.32 -4.53 4.19
CA LEU A 49 -12.79 -4.02 5.49
C LEU A 49 -12.06 -4.70 6.65
N LEU A 50 -12.02 -6.03 6.64
CA LEU A 50 -11.36 -6.82 7.68
C LEU A 50 -9.84 -6.60 7.69
N GLY A 51 -9.20 -6.50 6.52
CA GLY A 51 -7.78 -6.17 6.40
C GLY A 51 -7.45 -4.84 7.06
N GLY A 52 -8.26 -3.81 6.81
CA GLY A 52 -8.12 -2.50 7.48
C GLY A 52 -8.32 -2.58 8.99
N PHE A 53 -9.36 -3.28 9.45
CA PHE A 53 -9.62 -3.48 10.87
C PHE A 53 -8.47 -4.22 11.59
N LEU A 54 -7.98 -5.31 11.02
CA LEU A 54 -6.85 -6.06 11.56
C LEU A 54 -5.57 -5.20 11.61
N THR A 55 -5.35 -4.39 10.58
CA THR A 55 -4.21 -3.47 10.52
C THR A 55 -4.30 -2.39 11.61
N ILE A 56 -5.49 -1.86 11.89
CA ILE A 56 -5.70 -0.92 13.00
C ILE A 56 -5.37 -1.59 14.34
N CYS A 57 -5.86 -2.80 14.58
CA CYS A 57 -5.57 -3.54 15.82
C CYS A 57 -4.08 -3.79 15.99
N ALA A 58 -3.39 -4.25 14.93
CA ALA A 58 -1.95 -4.46 14.94
C ALA A 58 -1.17 -3.15 15.15
N GLY A 59 -1.60 -2.07 14.50
CA GLY A 59 -1.03 -0.74 14.65
C GLY A 59 -1.11 -0.20 16.07
N LEU A 60 -2.23 -0.42 16.76
CA LEU A 60 -2.38 -0.04 18.17
C LEU A 60 -1.42 -0.80 19.08
N THR A 61 -1.20 -2.10 18.83
CA THR A 61 -0.20 -2.89 19.57
C THR A 61 1.21 -2.30 19.38
N VAL A 62 1.56 -1.92 18.16
CA VAL A 62 2.86 -1.28 17.89
C VAL A 62 2.93 0.12 18.50
N ALA A 63 1.84 0.87 18.55
CA ALA A 63 1.82 2.17 19.23
C ALA A 63 2.16 2.06 20.73
N GLU A 64 1.63 1.04 21.39
CA GLU A 64 1.94 0.76 22.80
C GLU A 64 3.42 0.38 22.97
N LEU A 65 3.94 -0.51 22.14
CA LEU A 65 5.35 -0.90 22.17
C LEU A 65 6.28 0.30 21.88
N ALA A 66 5.92 1.14 20.90
CA ALA A 66 6.72 2.31 20.51
C ALA A 66 6.78 3.38 21.60
N THR A 67 5.72 3.50 22.41
CA THR A 67 5.72 4.42 23.56
C THR A 67 6.49 3.86 24.75
N ALA A 68 6.44 2.55 24.97
CA ALA A 68 7.17 1.87 26.03
C ALA A 68 8.68 1.74 25.73
N ILE A 69 9.06 1.59 24.44
CA ILE A 69 10.44 1.42 23.97
C ILE A 69 10.73 2.49 22.92
N PRO A 70 10.95 3.76 23.33
CA PRO A 70 11.15 4.89 22.41
C PRO A 70 12.60 4.91 21.86
N GLU A 71 13.03 3.78 21.28
CA GLU A 71 14.34 3.62 20.63
C GLU A 71 14.22 3.58 19.11
N THR A 72 15.24 4.07 18.43
CA THR A 72 15.36 3.93 16.97
C THR A 72 15.58 2.46 16.61
N GLY A 73 14.87 1.95 15.58
CA GLY A 73 14.97 0.55 15.14
C GLY A 73 13.63 -0.20 15.11
N GLY A 74 12.53 0.45 15.58
CA GLY A 74 11.17 -0.05 15.41
C GLY A 74 11.00 -1.51 15.86
N ALA A 75 10.40 -2.35 14.99
CA ALA A 75 10.07 -3.74 15.29
C ALA A 75 11.29 -4.57 15.76
N VAL A 76 12.48 -4.32 15.24
CA VAL A 76 13.72 -5.04 15.64
C VAL A 76 14.01 -4.81 17.13
N LYS A 77 13.82 -3.57 17.62
CA LYS A 77 14.00 -3.24 19.03
C LYS A 77 12.92 -3.81 19.94
N TYR A 78 11.68 -3.88 19.47
CA TYR A 78 10.58 -4.48 20.23
C TYR A 78 10.79 -5.98 20.41
N ILE A 79 11.25 -6.67 19.35
CA ILE A 79 11.58 -8.09 19.41
C ILE A 79 12.83 -8.33 20.29
N GLU A 80 13.83 -7.43 20.27
CA GLU A 80 15.00 -7.53 21.15
C GLU A 80 14.59 -7.48 22.63
N ALA A 81 13.70 -6.54 22.97
CA ALA A 81 13.21 -6.39 24.32
C ALA A 81 12.34 -7.55 24.81
N ALA A 82 11.51 -8.13 23.91
CA ALA A 82 10.59 -9.19 24.26
C ALA A 82 11.22 -10.59 24.25
N TYR A 83 12.09 -10.88 23.28
CA TYR A 83 12.58 -12.23 22.97
C TYR A 83 14.11 -12.34 22.94
N GLY A 84 14.83 -11.22 23.10
CA GLY A 84 16.29 -11.19 23.13
C GLY A 84 16.95 -11.01 21.77
N LYS A 85 18.30 -11.08 21.77
CA LYS A 85 19.14 -10.67 20.63
C LYS A 85 19.01 -11.57 19.39
N LEU A 86 18.86 -12.89 19.57
CA LEU A 86 18.82 -13.81 18.43
C LEU A 86 17.56 -13.64 17.57
N PRO A 87 16.34 -13.64 18.12
CA PRO A 87 15.12 -13.34 17.33
C PRO A 87 15.16 -11.94 16.70
N SER A 88 15.68 -10.95 17.40
CA SER A 88 15.85 -9.58 16.89
C SER A 88 16.79 -9.55 15.68
N PHE A 89 17.94 -10.23 15.77
CA PHE A 89 18.88 -10.37 14.65
C PHE A 89 18.23 -11.05 13.45
N LEU A 90 17.52 -12.16 13.67
CA LEU A 90 16.84 -12.90 12.60
C LEU A 90 15.77 -12.04 11.92
N LEU A 91 15.01 -11.23 12.67
CA LEU A 91 14.06 -10.29 12.10
C LEU A 91 14.75 -9.24 11.23
N GLY A 92 15.78 -8.55 11.75
CA GLY A 92 16.53 -7.56 10.99
C GLY A 92 17.19 -8.15 9.73
N TRP A 93 17.74 -9.35 9.85
CA TRP A 93 18.32 -10.09 8.73
C TRP A 93 17.26 -10.41 7.66
N SER A 94 16.10 -10.95 8.08
CA SER A 94 15.01 -11.27 7.15
C SER A 94 14.43 -10.02 6.48
N GLN A 95 14.32 -8.91 7.19
CA GLN A 95 13.90 -7.65 6.60
C GLN A 95 14.88 -7.16 5.53
N SER A 96 16.17 -7.16 5.83
CA SER A 96 17.19 -6.62 4.93
C SER A 96 17.45 -7.50 3.69
N LEU A 97 17.40 -8.83 3.83
CA LEU A 97 17.77 -9.74 2.74
C LEU A 97 16.57 -10.35 2.00
N ILE A 98 15.38 -10.38 2.62
CA ILE A 98 14.20 -11.01 2.03
C ILE A 98 13.10 -9.99 1.79
N TYR A 99 12.62 -9.34 2.87
CA TYR A 99 11.40 -8.52 2.80
C TYR A 99 11.56 -7.29 1.91
N PHE A 100 12.56 -6.44 2.15
CA PHE A 100 12.77 -5.23 1.33
C PHE A 100 13.13 -5.57 -0.13
N PRO A 101 14.09 -6.47 -0.42
CA PRO A 101 14.40 -6.84 -1.80
C PRO A 101 13.22 -7.47 -2.54
N ALA A 102 12.42 -8.31 -1.89
CA ALA A 102 11.24 -8.93 -2.50
C ALA A 102 10.18 -7.89 -2.87
N ASN A 103 9.93 -6.90 -1.99
CA ASN A 103 9.00 -5.80 -2.26
C ASN A 103 9.50 -4.91 -3.41
N ILE A 104 10.79 -4.56 -3.43
CA ILE A 104 11.41 -3.79 -4.52
C ILE A 104 11.26 -4.55 -5.85
N ALA A 105 11.56 -5.85 -5.88
CA ALA A 105 11.40 -6.66 -7.08
C ALA A 105 9.94 -6.71 -7.56
N ALA A 106 8.99 -6.99 -6.65
CA ALA A 106 7.57 -7.06 -6.98
C ALA A 106 7.04 -5.74 -7.54
N LEU A 107 7.35 -4.61 -6.89
CA LEU A 107 6.92 -3.29 -7.35
C LEU A 107 7.59 -2.87 -8.64
N SER A 108 8.86 -3.26 -8.88
CA SER A 108 9.55 -3.00 -10.15
C SER A 108 8.90 -3.76 -11.31
N ILE A 109 8.46 -5.01 -11.09
CA ILE A 109 7.70 -5.78 -12.07
C ILE A 109 6.35 -5.11 -12.35
N ILE A 110 5.64 -4.69 -11.33
CA ILE A 110 4.37 -3.96 -11.48
C ILE A 110 4.56 -2.67 -12.27
N PHE A 111 5.60 -1.89 -11.94
CA PHE A 111 5.96 -0.68 -12.69
C PHE A 111 6.22 -0.99 -14.17
N ALA A 112 7.03 -2.01 -14.45
CA ALA A 112 7.34 -2.44 -15.81
C ALA A 112 6.09 -2.90 -16.56
N THR A 113 5.19 -3.66 -15.92
CA THR A 113 3.92 -4.10 -16.50
C THR A 113 3.05 -2.91 -16.91
N GLN A 114 2.93 -1.91 -16.04
CA GLN A 114 2.17 -0.70 -16.37
C GLN A 114 2.83 0.12 -17.48
N MET A 115 4.17 0.18 -17.50
CA MET A 115 4.93 0.90 -18.53
C MET A 115 4.79 0.23 -19.89
N THR A 116 4.93 -1.10 -19.97
CA THR A 116 4.76 -1.84 -21.22
C THR A 116 3.34 -1.68 -21.76
N ASN A 117 2.34 -1.71 -20.89
CA ASN A 117 0.94 -1.50 -21.28
C ASN A 117 0.69 -0.05 -21.75
N LEU A 118 1.15 0.96 -21.02
CA LEU A 118 0.94 2.37 -21.35
C LEU A 118 1.58 2.76 -22.68
N LEU A 119 2.81 2.30 -22.91
CA LEU A 119 3.63 2.63 -24.10
C LEU A 119 3.47 1.63 -25.24
N GLN A 120 2.64 0.57 -25.08
CA GLN A 120 2.44 -0.50 -26.06
C GLN A 120 3.76 -1.17 -26.49
N ILE A 121 4.67 -1.37 -25.53
CA ILE A 121 5.96 -2.04 -25.72
C ILE A 121 5.77 -3.55 -25.54
N SER A 122 6.53 -4.37 -26.28
CA SER A 122 6.52 -5.83 -26.10
C SER A 122 6.84 -6.23 -24.66
N THR A 123 6.12 -7.23 -24.17
CA THR A 123 6.35 -7.83 -22.83
C THR A 123 7.73 -8.49 -22.70
N ASP A 124 8.45 -8.72 -23.79
CA ASP A 124 9.82 -9.23 -23.78
C ASP A 124 10.78 -8.29 -23.05
N TYR A 125 10.48 -6.99 -23.05
CA TYR A 125 11.26 -5.96 -22.33
C TYR A 125 10.87 -5.77 -20.88
N LEU A 126 9.84 -6.46 -20.38
CA LEU A 126 9.31 -6.28 -19.01
C LEU A 126 10.40 -6.43 -17.95
N LEU A 127 11.18 -7.51 -18.01
CA LEU A 127 12.23 -7.76 -17.02
C LEU A 127 13.35 -6.70 -17.08
N LEU A 128 13.72 -6.29 -18.30
CA LEU A 128 14.72 -5.22 -18.50
C LEU A 128 14.25 -3.90 -17.89
N ILE A 129 13.01 -3.51 -18.15
CA ILE A 129 12.39 -2.29 -17.58
C ILE A 129 12.33 -2.38 -16.05
N ALA A 130 11.95 -3.53 -15.50
CA ALA A 130 11.91 -3.73 -14.05
C ALA A 130 13.29 -3.55 -13.39
N ILE A 131 14.35 -4.14 -13.99
CA ILE A 131 15.72 -4.01 -13.51
C ILE A 131 16.19 -2.55 -13.57
N ILE A 132 15.96 -1.87 -14.70
CA ILE A 132 16.34 -0.45 -14.87
C ILE A 132 15.62 0.40 -13.84
N THR A 133 14.33 0.12 -13.57
CA THR A 133 13.54 0.84 -12.57
C THR A 133 14.13 0.66 -11.16
N ALA A 134 14.43 -0.58 -10.74
CA ALA A 134 15.05 -0.85 -9.45
C ALA A 134 16.40 -0.14 -9.31
N ILE A 135 17.25 -0.19 -10.34
CA ILE A 135 18.55 0.49 -10.38
C ILE A 135 18.36 2.02 -10.30
N SER A 136 17.39 2.58 -11.01
CA SER A 136 17.13 4.03 -11.01
C SER A 136 16.74 4.56 -9.65
N VAL A 137 15.84 3.85 -8.95
CA VAL A 137 15.40 4.23 -7.59
C VAL A 137 16.55 4.09 -6.60
N THR A 138 17.32 2.99 -6.67
CA THR A 138 18.51 2.80 -5.84
C THR A 138 19.54 3.90 -6.09
N GLY A 139 19.81 4.24 -7.36
CA GLY A 139 20.70 5.33 -7.75
C GLY A 139 20.27 6.69 -7.20
N LEU A 140 18.98 6.99 -7.23
CA LEU A 140 18.43 8.22 -6.62
C LEU A 140 18.70 8.28 -5.11
N ASN A 141 18.53 7.17 -4.40
CA ASN A 141 18.79 7.12 -2.96
C ASN A 141 20.28 7.20 -2.61
N LEU A 142 21.17 6.72 -3.49
CA LEU A 142 22.62 6.89 -3.33
C LEU A 142 23.09 8.35 -3.44
N LEU A 143 22.29 9.23 -4.08
CA LEU A 143 22.56 10.67 -4.10
C LEU A 143 22.34 11.36 -2.72
N GLY A 144 21.79 10.63 -1.77
CA GLY A 144 21.60 11.04 -0.39
C GLY A 144 20.17 11.04 0.09
N THR A 145 19.98 10.84 1.38
CA THR A 145 18.66 10.73 2.04
C THR A 145 17.76 11.93 1.78
N LYS A 146 18.34 13.13 1.62
CA LYS A 146 17.57 14.34 1.31
C LYS A 146 16.89 14.27 -0.06
N VAL A 147 17.53 13.66 -1.06
CA VAL A 147 16.94 13.46 -2.39
C VAL A 147 15.82 12.43 -2.29
N GLY A 148 16.08 11.28 -1.67
CA GLY A 148 15.07 10.23 -1.47
C GLY A 148 13.82 10.74 -0.73
N THR A 149 13.98 11.49 0.37
CA THR A 149 12.85 12.06 1.13
C THR A 149 12.10 13.15 0.36
N THR A 150 12.78 13.91 -0.49
CA THR A 150 12.11 14.91 -1.35
C THR A 150 11.25 14.21 -2.40
N VAL A 151 11.77 13.16 -3.04
CA VAL A 151 11.00 12.32 -3.99
C VAL A 151 9.80 11.70 -3.28
N GLN A 152 9.99 11.16 -2.08
CA GLN A 152 8.92 10.59 -1.27
C GLN A 152 7.80 11.60 -0.97
N SER A 153 8.17 12.81 -0.55
CA SER A 153 7.18 13.86 -0.25
C SER A 153 6.41 14.33 -1.49
N ALA A 154 7.10 14.47 -2.62
CA ALA A 154 6.46 14.85 -3.88
C ALA A 154 5.50 13.76 -4.38
N THR A 155 5.93 12.51 -4.37
CA THR A 155 5.09 11.38 -4.82
C THR A 155 3.91 11.14 -3.89
N LEU A 156 4.01 11.44 -2.59
CA LEU A 156 2.90 11.36 -1.64
C LEU A 156 1.71 12.22 -2.06
N ILE A 157 1.96 13.48 -2.43
CA ILE A 157 0.88 14.37 -2.87
C ILE A 157 0.31 13.90 -4.21
N ILE A 158 1.19 13.56 -5.16
CA ILE A 158 0.79 13.15 -6.50
C ILE A 158 -0.05 11.87 -6.48
N LYS A 159 0.27 10.89 -5.63
CA LYS A 159 -0.47 9.61 -5.56
C LYS A 159 -1.90 9.74 -5.02
N LEU A 160 -2.22 10.77 -4.22
CA LEU A 160 -3.57 10.99 -3.73
C LEU A 160 -4.52 11.53 -4.81
N ILE A 161 -4.00 12.22 -5.83
CA ILE A 161 -4.81 12.82 -6.90
C ILE A 161 -5.55 11.75 -7.71
N PRO A 162 -4.89 10.73 -8.30
CA PRO A 162 -5.60 9.69 -9.06
C PRO A 162 -6.60 8.92 -8.20
N LEU A 163 -6.31 8.67 -6.92
CA LEU A 163 -7.24 8.02 -6.00
C LEU A 163 -8.52 8.84 -5.83
N ALA A 164 -8.39 10.13 -5.53
CA ALA A 164 -9.54 11.02 -5.36
C ALA A 164 -10.35 11.14 -6.66
N VAL A 165 -9.66 11.29 -7.79
CA VAL A 165 -10.29 11.42 -9.11
C VAL A 165 -11.05 10.15 -9.48
N ILE A 166 -10.46 8.96 -9.32
CA ILE A 166 -11.12 7.67 -9.58
C ILE A 166 -12.37 7.52 -8.70
N VAL A 167 -12.26 7.82 -7.39
CA VAL A 167 -13.40 7.68 -6.48
C VAL A 167 -14.54 8.63 -6.86
N ILE A 168 -14.26 9.92 -7.02
CA ILE A 168 -15.30 10.91 -7.26
C ILE A 168 -16.02 10.62 -8.59
N TRP A 169 -15.29 10.51 -9.69
CA TRP A 169 -15.88 10.28 -11.01
C TRP A 169 -16.42 8.87 -11.20
N GLY A 170 -15.73 7.87 -10.66
CA GLY A 170 -16.18 6.48 -10.75
C GLY A 170 -17.49 6.21 -10.00
N LEU A 171 -17.77 6.91 -8.90
CA LEU A 171 -19.08 6.83 -8.24
C LEU A 171 -20.20 7.43 -9.10
N LEU A 172 -19.90 8.45 -9.91
CA LEU A 172 -20.87 9.14 -10.77
C LEU A 172 -21.07 8.44 -12.12
N THR A 173 -20.07 7.72 -12.63
CA THR A 173 -20.10 7.06 -13.94
C THR A 173 -20.87 5.74 -13.85
N PRO A 174 -21.80 5.44 -14.78
CA PRO A 174 -22.41 4.12 -14.91
C PRO A 174 -21.32 3.06 -15.18
N GLY A 175 -21.48 1.87 -14.62
CA GLY A 175 -20.57 0.77 -14.83
C GLY A 175 -21.30 -0.49 -15.27
N SER A 176 -20.56 -1.47 -15.75
CA SER A 176 -21.08 -2.78 -16.18
C SER A 176 -20.96 -3.87 -15.10
N GLY A 177 -20.26 -3.57 -14.00
CA GLY A 177 -20.11 -4.49 -12.86
C GLY A 177 -21.39 -4.61 -12.04
N THR A 178 -21.67 -5.80 -11.58
CA THR A 178 -22.79 -6.10 -10.67
C THR A 178 -22.27 -6.19 -9.25
N ILE A 179 -22.78 -5.31 -8.38
CA ILE A 179 -22.38 -5.31 -6.96
C ILE A 179 -23.45 -6.03 -6.16
N GLN A 180 -23.06 -7.11 -5.52
CA GLN A 180 -23.83 -7.80 -4.50
C GLN A 180 -23.13 -7.59 -3.16
N LEU A 181 -23.78 -6.92 -2.22
CA LEU A 181 -23.21 -6.66 -0.89
C LEU A 181 -23.50 -7.78 0.10
N PHE A 182 -24.65 -8.44 -0.05
CA PHE A 182 -25.12 -9.53 0.81
C PHE A 182 -25.83 -10.59 -0.02
N PRO A 183 -25.75 -11.87 0.41
CA PRO A 183 -24.96 -12.40 1.52
C PRO A 183 -23.45 -12.39 1.21
N PHE A 184 -22.61 -12.54 2.27
CA PHE A 184 -21.16 -12.71 2.07
C PHE A 184 -20.89 -14.15 1.63
N GLU A 185 -20.68 -14.35 0.34
CA GLU A 185 -20.44 -15.65 -0.27
C GLU A 185 -19.21 -15.58 -1.15
N ALA A 186 -18.46 -16.68 -1.20
CA ALA A 186 -17.39 -16.84 -2.20
C ALA A 186 -18.00 -17.17 -3.56
N GLY A 187 -17.24 -16.93 -4.63
CA GLY A 187 -17.63 -17.34 -5.97
C GLY A 187 -17.75 -18.86 -6.11
N LYS A 188 -18.19 -19.30 -7.31
CA LYS A 188 -18.42 -20.71 -7.58
C LYS A 188 -17.23 -21.57 -7.26
N ASP A 189 -16.69 -22.34 -7.17
CA ASP A 189 -15.47 -23.15 -7.02
C ASP A 189 -14.48 -22.71 -5.92
N VAL A 190 -14.87 -21.78 -5.04
CA VAL A 190 -14.04 -21.29 -3.93
C VAL A 190 -14.78 -21.44 -2.61
N SER A 191 -14.15 -22.08 -1.61
CA SER A 191 -14.71 -22.11 -0.27
C SER A 191 -14.60 -20.74 0.40
N PHE A 192 -15.57 -20.37 1.23
CA PHE A 192 -15.57 -19.11 1.95
C PHE A 192 -14.28 -18.88 2.76
N ALA A 193 -13.82 -19.91 3.49
CA ALA A 193 -12.63 -19.82 4.32
C ALA A 193 -11.35 -19.65 3.50
N GLU A 194 -11.21 -20.38 2.40
CA GLU A 194 -10.06 -20.29 1.51
C GLU A 194 -10.01 -18.93 0.78
N GLY A 195 -11.15 -18.52 0.21
CA GLY A 195 -11.27 -17.23 -0.46
C GLY A 195 -10.97 -16.07 0.47
N LEU A 196 -11.55 -16.06 1.68
CA LEU A 196 -11.33 -15.01 2.65
C LEU A 196 -9.88 -14.99 3.17
N SER A 197 -9.29 -16.13 3.52
CA SER A 197 -7.92 -16.18 4.05
C SER A 197 -6.89 -15.71 3.01
N SER A 198 -7.00 -16.16 1.77
CA SER A 198 -6.12 -15.72 0.67
C SER A 198 -6.31 -14.23 0.36
N ALA A 199 -7.55 -13.76 0.35
CA ALA A 199 -7.87 -12.35 0.17
C ALA A 199 -7.32 -11.48 1.30
N LEU A 200 -7.42 -11.93 2.56
CA LEU A 200 -6.86 -11.21 3.71
C LEU A 200 -5.34 -11.08 3.61
N LEU A 201 -4.62 -12.11 3.21
CA LEU A 201 -3.17 -12.02 2.98
C LEU A 201 -2.84 -10.96 1.92
N ALA A 202 -3.61 -10.90 0.84
CA ALA A 202 -3.41 -9.89 -0.20
C ALA A 202 -3.75 -8.48 0.28
N THR A 203 -4.82 -8.29 1.07
CA THR A 203 -5.19 -6.98 1.62
C THR A 203 -4.20 -6.51 2.69
N LEU A 204 -3.74 -7.38 3.58
CA LEU A 204 -2.72 -7.03 4.58
C LEU A 204 -1.42 -6.53 3.94
N PHE A 205 -1.03 -7.09 2.78
CA PHE A 205 0.06 -6.54 1.99
C PHE A 205 -0.24 -5.11 1.46
N ALA A 206 -1.49 -4.85 1.04
CA ALA A 206 -1.86 -3.53 0.56
C ALA A 206 -1.91 -2.46 1.67
N TYR A 207 -2.17 -2.89 2.90
CA TYR A 207 -2.14 -2.05 4.10
C TYR A 207 -0.75 -1.95 4.73
N ASP A 208 0.28 -2.56 4.17
CA ASP A 208 1.63 -2.53 4.72
C ASP A 208 2.22 -1.11 4.76
N GLY A 209 3.29 -0.90 5.54
CA GLY A 209 3.95 0.40 5.73
C GLY A 209 3.71 1.05 7.09
N TRP A 210 2.63 0.71 7.80
CA TRP A 210 2.30 1.29 9.11
C TRP A 210 3.30 0.96 10.23
N LEU A 211 4.09 -0.12 10.10
CA LEU A 211 5.14 -0.50 11.06
C LEU A 211 6.20 0.59 11.24
N GLY A 212 6.54 1.31 10.16
CA GLY A 212 7.50 2.41 10.18
C GLY A 212 7.08 3.58 11.07
N VAL A 213 5.79 3.74 11.32
CA VAL A 213 5.26 4.82 12.16
C VAL A 213 5.71 4.69 13.62
N GLY A 214 5.91 3.46 14.12
CA GLY A 214 6.46 3.21 15.45
C GLY A 214 7.86 3.80 15.65
N ALA A 215 8.69 3.81 14.61
CA ALA A 215 10.04 4.38 14.67
C ALA A 215 10.05 5.90 14.91
N MET A 216 8.95 6.59 14.56
CA MET A 216 8.82 8.04 14.73
C MET A 216 8.47 8.47 16.17
N ALA A 217 8.13 7.53 17.07
CA ALA A 217 7.72 7.86 18.44
C ALA A 217 8.75 8.73 19.17
N GLY A 218 10.07 8.51 18.93
CA GLY A 218 11.15 9.30 19.49
C GLY A 218 11.18 10.78 19.05
N GLU A 219 10.60 11.11 17.89
CA GLU A 219 10.55 12.43 17.29
C GLU A 219 9.20 13.15 17.51
N MET A 220 8.23 12.48 18.11
CA MET A 220 6.91 13.04 18.39
C MET A 220 6.90 13.87 19.66
N LYS A 221 6.13 14.96 19.66
CA LYS A 221 5.96 15.85 20.84
C LYS A 221 5.20 15.13 21.97
N ARG A 222 4.20 14.34 21.64
CA ARG A 222 3.34 13.62 22.61
C ARG A 222 3.02 12.21 22.08
N PRO A 223 4.03 11.31 21.98
CA PRO A 223 3.86 10.00 21.34
C PRO A 223 2.73 9.17 21.97
N GLU A 224 2.63 9.15 23.29
CA GLU A 224 1.62 8.38 24.04
C GLU A 224 0.16 8.72 23.64
N LYS A 225 -0.10 9.98 23.24
CA LYS A 225 -1.43 10.45 22.87
C LYS A 225 -1.63 10.54 21.37
N ASP A 226 -0.62 11.03 20.67
CA ASP A 226 -0.75 11.40 19.26
C ASP A 226 -0.51 10.18 18.33
N LEU A 227 0.33 9.21 18.73
CA LEU A 227 0.60 8.02 17.91
C LEU A 227 -0.61 7.08 17.79
N PRO A 228 -1.31 6.66 18.88
CA PRO A 228 -2.53 5.86 18.76
C PRO A 228 -3.62 6.56 17.92
N LYS A 229 -3.79 7.88 18.12
CA LYS A 229 -4.77 8.67 17.35
C LYS A 229 -4.41 8.73 15.87
N ALA A 230 -3.12 8.93 15.55
CA ALA A 230 -2.65 8.94 14.17
C ALA A 230 -2.88 7.60 13.48
N ILE A 231 -2.65 6.49 14.18
CA ILE A 231 -2.90 5.14 13.66
C ILE A 231 -4.39 4.91 13.42
N ILE A 232 -5.24 5.14 14.43
CA ILE A 232 -6.68 4.93 14.27
C ILE A 232 -7.24 5.79 13.14
N LEU A 233 -7.03 7.09 13.18
CA LEU A 233 -7.60 8.01 12.20
C LEU A 233 -6.99 7.81 10.81
N GLY A 234 -5.67 7.63 10.73
CA GLY A 234 -4.96 7.43 9.47
C GLY A 234 -5.37 6.13 8.79
N LEU A 235 -5.32 5.00 9.50
CA LEU A 235 -5.70 3.70 8.94
C LEU A 235 -7.20 3.60 8.67
N SER A 236 -8.07 4.23 9.48
CA SER A 236 -9.50 4.30 9.19
C SER A 236 -9.76 5.08 7.90
N PHE A 237 -9.09 6.21 7.70
CA PHE A 237 -9.17 6.97 6.45
C PHE A 237 -8.71 6.13 5.26
N VAL A 238 -7.57 5.47 5.38
CA VAL A 238 -7.04 4.57 4.32
C VAL A 238 -8.03 3.45 4.02
N THR A 239 -8.62 2.84 5.05
CA THR A 239 -9.62 1.77 4.88
C THR A 239 -10.83 2.26 4.10
N VAL A 240 -11.35 3.45 4.41
CA VAL A 240 -12.46 4.05 3.66
C VAL A 240 -12.06 4.30 2.21
N VAL A 241 -10.88 4.87 1.95
CA VAL A 241 -10.38 5.12 0.59
C VAL A 241 -10.24 3.81 -0.18
N TYR A 242 -9.68 2.77 0.43
CA TYR A 242 -9.50 1.46 -0.21
C TYR A 242 -10.83 0.77 -0.52
N LEU A 243 -11.79 0.84 0.40
CA LEU A 243 -13.15 0.36 0.15
C LEU A 243 -13.82 1.09 -1.01
N LEU A 244 -13.72 2.42 -1.04
CA LEU A 244 -14.31 3.23 -2.11
C LEU A 244 -13.69 2.95 -3.47
N ILE A 245 -12.36 2.81 -3.55
CA ILE A 245 -11.67 2.48 -4.80
C ILE A 245 -12.07 1.10 -5.31
N ASN A 246 -12.05 0.09 -4.42
CA ASN A 246 -12.42 -1.27 -4.79
C ASN A 246 -13.91 -1.36 -5.17
N PHE A 247 -14.78 -0.63 -4.47
CA PHE A 247 -16.18 -0.51 -4.85
C PHE A 247 -16.33 0.09 -6.27
N VAL A 248 -15.58 1.15 -6.57
CA VAL A 248 -15.59 1.77 -7.90
C VAL A 248 -15.12 0.79 -8.97
N PHE A 249 -14.02 0.06 -8.74
CA PHE A 249 -13.54 -0.94 -9.70
C PHE A 249 -14.57 -2.04 -9.95
N LEU A 250 -15.15 -2.61 -8.90
CA LEU A 250 -16.17 -3.66 -8.99
C LEU A 250 -17.47 -3.16 -9.62
N LYS A 251 -17.81 -1.88 -9.45
CA LYS A 251 -18.95 -1.24 -10.14
C LYS A 251 -18.68 -1.01 -11.62
N THR A 252 -17.45 -0.63 -11.96
CA THR A 252 -17.07 -0.20 -13.30
C THR A 252 -16.85 -1.38 -14.22
N LEU A 253 -16.22 -2.46 -13.74
CA LEU A 253 -15.86 -3.63 -14.52
C LEU A 253 -16.54 -4.89 -13.96
N PRO A 254 -16.89 -5.86 -14.83
CA PRO A 254 -17.26 -7.20 -14.39
C PRO A 254 -16.13 -7.86 -13.58
N ILE A 255 -16.48 -8.65 -12.59
CA ILE A 255 -15.52 -9.27 -11.67
C ILE A 255 -14.45 -10.09 -12.38
N ASP A 256 -14.83 -10.80 -13.44
CA ASP A 256 -13.95 -11.64 -14.25
C ASP A 256 -12.89 -10.82 -15.01
N HIS A 257 -13.14 -9.54 -15.26
CA HIS A 257 -12.19 -8.61 -15.87
C HIS A 257 -11.21 -8.02 -14.86
N ILE A 258 -11.51 -8.12 -13.56
CA ILE A 258 -10.66 -7.64 -12.47
C ILE A 258 -9.79 -8.77 -11.93
N ALA A 259 -10.35 -9.97 -11.81
CA ALA A 259 -9.69 -11.13 -11.21
C ALA A 259 -8.39 -11.49 -11.94
N GLY A 260 -7.26 -11.38 -11.23
CA GLY A 260 -5.93 -11.66 -11.78
C GLY A 260 -5.37 -10.59 -12.74
N ASN A 261 -6.12 -9.54 -13.06
CA ASN A 261 -5.73 -8.52 -14.02
C ASN A 261 -4.96 -7.36 -13.33
N LEU A 262 -3.66 -7.32 -13.47
CA LEU A 262 -2.82 -6.24 -12.93
C LEU A 262 -3.10 -4.86 -13.55
N ASN A 263 -3.81 -4.80 -14.68
CA ASN A 263 -4.20 -3.56 -15.35
C ASN A 263 -5.61 -3.09 -15.00
N ALA A 264 -6.32 -3.79 -14.08
CA ALA A 264 -7.72 -3.50 -13.75
C ALA A 264 -7.96 -2.03 -13.39
N ALA A 265 -7.03 -1.38 -12.69
CA ALA A 265 -7.13 0.05 -12.35
C ALA A 265 -7.07 0.96 -13.60
N SER A 266 -6.20 0.64 -14.55
CA SER A 266 -6.08 1.36 -15.83
C SER A 266 -7.32 1.14 -16.71
N ASP A 267 -7.82 -0.10 -16.76
CA ASP A 267 -9.00 -0.48 -17.52
C ASP A 267 -10.25 0.19 -16.97
N ALA A 268 -10.43 0.18 -15.65
CA ALA A 268 -11.52 0.91 -14.98
C ALA A 268 -11.43 2.42 -15.27
N SER A 269 -10.23 2.99 -15.23
CA SER A 269 -10.01 4.41 -15.54
C SER A 269 -10.33 4.74 -16.99
N ALA A 270 -10.05 3.83 -17.94
CA ALA A 270 -10.41 4.00 -19.34
C ALA A 270 -11.94 3.98 -19.55
N VAL A 271 -12.67 3.17 -18.79
CA VAL A 271 -14.13 3.16 -18.80
C VAL A 271 -14.70 4.46 -18.21
N ILE A 272 -14.12 4.95 -17.09
CA ILE A 272 -14.62 6.14 -16.39
C ILE A 272 -14.33 7.43 -17.16
N PHE A 273 -13.13 7.57 -17.72
CA PHE A 273 -12.62 8.83 -18.28
C PHE A 273 -12.42 8.81 -19.80
N GLY A 274 -12.70 7.68 -20.45
CA GLY A 274 -12.35 7.45 -21.85
C GLY A 274 -10.83 7.23 -22.03
N ASN A 275 -10.40 6.94 -23.25
CA ASN A 275 -9.03 6.53 -23.54
C ASN A 275 -7.95 7.53 -23.11
N ILE A 276 -8.17 8.83 -23.30
CA ILE A 276 -7.19 9.87 -22.95
C ILE A 276 -7.15 10.06 -21.44
N GLY A 277 -8.31 10.19 -20.80
CA GLY A 277 -8.41 10.38 -19.36
C GLY A 277 -7.87 9.16 -18.60
N GLY A 278 -8.16 7.94 -19.08
CA GLY A 278 -7.61 6.72 -18.53
C GLY A 278 -6.08 6.70 -18.57
N LYS A 279 -5.46 7.13 -19.67
CA LYS A 279 -3.99 7.24 -19.76
C LYS A 279 -3.41 8.23 -18.74
N ILE A 280 -4.06 9.39 -18.54
CA ILE A 280 -3.62 10.39 -17.55
C ILE A 280 -3.67 9.80 -16.13
N VAL A 281 -4.74 9.09 -15.78
CA VAL A 281 -4.85 8.44 -14.48
C VAL A 281 -3.82 7.31 -14.35
N THR A 282 -3.58 6.55 -15.40
CA THR A 282 -2.53 5.51 -15.43
C THR A 282 -1.15 6.08 -15.16
N ILE A 283 -0.83 7.27 -15.70
CA ILE A 283 0.43 7.97 -15.37
C ILE A 283 0.50 8.30 -13.87
N GLY A 284 -0.60 8.74 -13.27
CA GLY A 284 -0.68 8.99 -11.83
C GLY A 284 -0.43 7.73 -10.99
N ILE A 285 -1.03 6.60 -11.39
CA ILE A 285 -0.80 5.29 -10.78
C ILE A 285 0.68 4.90 -10.90
N PHE A 286 1.26 5.07 -12.06
CA PHE A 286 2.66 4.79 -12.37
C PHE A 286 3.62 5.59 -11.46
N ILE A 287 3.37 6.89 -11.25
CA ILE A 287 4.13 7.72 -10.32
C ILE A 287 3.95 7.22 -8.88
N SER A 288 2.75 6.76 -8.52
CA SER A 288 2.47 6.17 -7.21
C SER A 288 3.30 4.91 -6.94
N VAL A 289 3.44 4.03 -7.94
CA VAL A 289 4.26 2.82 -7.84
C VAL A 289 5.73 3.17 -7.66
N TYR A 290 6.23 4.16 -8.41
CA TYR A 290 7.62 4.63 -8.29
C TYR A 290 7.89 5.22 -6.89
N GLY A 291 6.93 5.96 -6.34
CA GLY A 291 6.99 6.47 -4.96
C GLY A 291 7.03 5.35 -3.92
N ALA A 292 6.23 4.29 -4.10
CA ALA A 292 6.27 3.13 -3.22
C ALA A 292 7.61 2.37 -3.32
N LEU A 293 8.18 2.23 -4.52
CA LEU A 293 9.54 1.69 -4.71
C LEU A 293 10.58 2.50 -3.95
N ASN A 294 10.51 3.83 -4.06
CA ASN A 294 11.43 4.72 -3.35
C ASN A 294 11.34 4.56 -1.83
N GLU A 295 10.15 4.35 -1.28
CA GLU A 295 9.92 4.11 0.15
C GLU A 295 10.65 2.86 0.64
N TYR A 296 10.45 1.71 -0.03
CA TYR A 296 11.14 0.46 0.32
C TYR A 296 12.66 0.51 0.12
N THR A 297 13.15 1.38 -0.74
CA THR A 297 14.59 1.55 -0.98
C THR A 297 15.23 2.52 0.03
N LEU A 298 14.44 3.45 0.59
CA LEU A 298 14.90 4.45 1.56
C LEU A 298 15.02 3.87 2.97
N THR A 299 14.26 2.81 3.29
CA THR A 299 14.19 2.16 4.60
C THR A 299 15.32 1.19 4.82
#